data_c23a26f6779792e80bd842fbce7eb2a1
#
_entry.id   c23a26f6779792e80bd842fbce7eb2a1
#
_cell.length_a   1.000
_cell.length_b   1.000
_cell.length_c   1.000
_cell.angle_alpha   90.00
_cell.angle_beta   90.00
_cell.angle_gamma   90.00
#
_symmetry.space_group_name_H-M   'P 1'
#
loop_
_entity.id
_entity.type
_entity.pdbx_description
1 polymer ?
#
loop_
_entity_poly.entity_id
_entity_poly.type
_entity_poly.pdbx_seq_one_letter_code
_entity_poly.pdbx_strand_id
1 'polypeptide(L)'
;MCKFITKVTVPRTLWELKPLQSYIRQLAEICGVAQDKLLHVEMLVEELGVNIARYALIDDPDGKIEITVLKDLSAFILSFHYRGVPYGLDIDHPKDEVGQISMELIHGLSSSFCMRENGKAGQTLEVKIALPEDSLTPELDRPRLLESHKEKGLATDPTTIRHIMDSDMQLLVQCLYSVFGYNYSADYMYNAEALIKRRADKLYEGIVAVNSKNEIVGHVGLLKNSPDDKICECGQAFVMPQYGKRKLFTTLKQELIHYADQIGLLGVFSSAVTGHPFTQRGNLALGCVETGLELGY
;
A
#
# COMPACT_ATOMS: atom_id res chain seq x y z
N MET A 1 -11.02 17.20 5.77
CA MET A 1 -10.60 15.82 5.43
C MET A 1 -9.36 15.50 6.25
N CYS A 2 -9.36 14.42 7.03
CA CYS A 2 -8.24 14.08 7.90
C CYS A 2 -7.14 13.43 7.07
N LYS A 3 -5.90 13.95 7.15
CA LYS A 3 -4.73 13.44 6.42
C LYS A 3 -3.92 12.54 7.33
N PHE A 4 -3.65 11.33 6.89
CA PHE A 4 -2.71 10.42 7.54
C PHE A 4 -1.28 10.94 7.36
N ILE A 5 -0.49 10.99 8.43
CA ILE A 5 0.91 11.41 8.42
C ILE A 5 1.82 10.20 8.61
N THR A 6 1.66 9.48 9.72
CA THR A 6 2.48 8.30 10.02
C THR A 6 1.78 7.38 11.00
N LYS A 7 2.29 6.15 11.11
CA LYS A 7 1.90 5.16 12.10
C LYS A 7 3.16 4.49 12.64
N VAL A 8 3.29 4.45 13.95
CA VAL A 8 4.40 3.81 14.65
C VAL A 8 3.84 2.78 15.62
N THR A 9 4.43 1.59 15.64
CA THR A 9 4.09 0.57 16.63
C THR A 9 5.28 0.40 17.56
N VAL A 10 5.03 0.56 18.86
CA VAL A 10 6.05 0.41 19.90
C VAL A 10 5.64 -0.70 20.87
N PRO A 11 6.58 -1.53 21.32
CA PRO A 11 6.33 -2.44 22.42
C PRO A 11 6.22 -1.65 23.74
N ARG A 12 5.53 -2.22 24.72
CA ARG A 12 5.38 -1.63 26.06
C ARG A 12 6.70 -1.17 26.69
N THR A 13 7.78 -1.93 26.47
CA THR A 13 9.11 -1.69 27.05
C THR A 13 9.90 -0.54 26.40
N LEU A 14 9.50 -0.09 25.20
CA LEU A 14 10.16 1.01 24.47
C LEU A 14 9.60 2.40 24.81
N TRP A 15 8.69 2.48 25.75
CA TRP A 15 8.00 3.71 26.06
C TRP A 15 8.87 4.76 26.76
N GLU A 16 9.91 4.33 27.41
CA GLU A 16 10.89 5.21 28.06
C GLU A 16 11.87 5.86 27.07
N LEU A 17 11.73 5.58 25.76
CA LEU A 17 12.67 6.10 24.77
C LEU A 17 12.31 7.51 24.31
N LYS A 18 13.04 8.49 24.79
CA LYS A 18 12.99 9.90 24.32
C LYS A 18 13.01 10.09 22.79
N PRO A 19 13.66 9.21 21.97
CA PRO A 19 13.60 9.32 20.52
C PRO A 19 12.20 9.38 19.91
N LEU A 20 11.23 8.64 20.47
CA LEU A 20 9.85 8.66 19.96
C LEU A 20 9.17 10.02 20.20
N GLN A 21 9.33 10.59 21.39
CA GLN A 21 8.80 11.91 21.72
C GLN A 21 9.35 12.98 20.78
N SER A 22 10.67 12.97 20.57
CA SER A 22 11.34 13.90 19.67
C SER A 22 10.88 13.72 18.22
N TYR A 23 10.67 12.49 17.77
CA TYR A 23 10.13 12.19 16.43
C TYR A 23 8.73 12.77 16.25
N ILE A 24 7.80 12.52 17.18
CA ILE A 24 6.43 13.02 17.09
C ILE A 24 6.39 14.56 17.22
N ARG A 25 7.23 15.14 18.05
CA ARG A 25 7.41 16.60 18.15
C ARG A 25 7.81 17.21 16.81
N GLN A 26 8.82 16.63 16.13
CA GLN A 26 9.25 17.11 14.82
C GLN A 26 8.13 17.02 13.78
N LEU A 27 7.35 15.94 13.80
CA LEU A 27 6.15 15.82 12.95
C LEU A 27 5.13 16.91 13.26
N ALA A 28 4.91 17.22 14.55
CA ALA A 28 3.98 18.25 14.97
C ALA A 28 4.44 19.65 14.48
N GLU A 29 5.74 19.95 14.58
CA GLU A 29 6.34 21.18 14.05
C GLU A 29 6.13 21.30 12.54
N ILE A 30 6.45 20.25 11.77
CA ILE A 30 6.23 20.19 10.32
C ILE A 30 4.72 20.33 9.98
N CYS A 31 3.85 19.81 10.83
CA CYS A 31 2.41 19.93 10.65
C CYS A 31 1.83 21.29 11.03
N GLY A 32 2.64 22.19 11.58
CA GLY A 32 2.23 23.57 11.91
C GLY A 32 1.69 23.75 13.32
N VAL A 33 1.99 22.84 14.25
CA VAL A 33 1.72 23.04 15.68
C VAL A 33 2.54 24.22 16.17
N ALA A 34 1.92 25.14 16.93
CA ALA A 34 2.57 26.32 17.46
C ALA A 34 3.72 25.95 18.41
N GLN A 35 4.81 26.74 18.39
CA GLN A 35 6.05 26.45 19.13
C GLN A 35 5.84 26.27 20.64
N ASP A 36 4.94 27.05 21.23
CA ASP A 36 4.55 26.97 22.65
C ASP A 36 3.81 25.67 23.00
N LYS A 37 3.22 24.99 22.00
CA LYS A 37 2.49 23.73 22.17
C LYS A 37 3.33 22.47 21.83
N LEU A 38 4.54 22.63 21.30
CA LEU A 38 5.36 21.45 20.95
C LEU A 38 5.74 20.62 22.18
N LEU A 39 5.99 21.26 23.32
CA LEU A 39 6.22 20.56 24.58
C LEU A 39 4.97 19.79 25.04
N HIS A 40 3.77 20.34 24.82
CA HIS A 40 2.52 19.64 25.11
C HIS A 40 2.40 18.33 24.32
N VAL A 41 2.83 18.32 23.05
CA VAL A 41 2.86 17.10 22.23
C VAL A 41 3.75 16.03 22.87
N GLU A 42 4.97 16.38 23.29
CA GLU A 42 5.90 15.45 23.94
C GLU A 42 5.29 14.88 25.24
N MET A 43 4.74 15.76 26.08
CA MET A 43 4.12 15.36 27.35
C MET A 43 2.90 14.46 27.13
N LEU A 44 2.04 14.75 26.13
CA LEU A 44 0.90 13.91 25.81
C LEU A 44 1.32 12.52 25.32
N VAL A 45 2.37 12.42 24.52
CA VAL A 45 2.92 11.14 24.08
C VAL A 45 3.40 10.32 25.27
N GLU A 46 4.10 10.95 26.22
CA GLU A 46 4.60 10.31 27.42
C GLU A 46 3.46 9.86 28.32
N GLU A 47 2.56 10.76 28.70
CA GLU A 47 1.47 10.48 29.62
C GLU A 47 0.52 9.40 29.13
N LEU A 48 0.06 9.51 27.88
CA LEU A 48 -0.83 8.52 27.29
C LEU A 48 -0.18 7.14 27.23
N GLY A 49 1.07 7.10 26.86
CA GLY A 49 1.73 5.84 26.76
C GLY A 49 2.11 5.18 28.07
N VAL A 50 2.55 5.95 29.05
CA VAL A 50 2.77 5.44 30.41
C VAL A 50 1.47 4.90 30.99
N ASN A 51 0.35 5.60 30.79
CA ASN A 51 -0.94 5.13 31.24
C ASN A 51 -1.36 3.82 30.57
N ILE A 52 -1.24 3.72 29.24
CA ILE A 52 -1.55 2.47 28.52
C ILE A 52 -0.65 1.33 29.01
N ALA A 53 0.66 1.56 29.12
CA ALA A 53 1.61 0.54 29.55
C ALA A 53 1.36 0.07 31.00
N ARG A 54 0.98 1.01 31.87
CA ARG A 54 0.78 0.74 33.31
C ARG A 54 -0.55 0.07 33.63
N TYR A 55 -1.63 0.49 32.95
CA TYR A 55 -2.98 0.09 33.32
C TYR A 55 -3.62 -0.88 32.32
N ALA A 56 -3.37 -0.72 31.05
CA ALA A 56 -3.98 -1.56 30.02
C ALA A 56 -3.12 -2.79 29.64
N LEU A 57 -1.80 -2.63 29.61
CA LEU A 57 -0.88 -3.71 29.19
C LEU A 57 -0.16 -4.34 30.38
N ILE A 58 -0.71 -4.24 31.61
CA ILE A 58 -0.07 -4.68 32.83
C ILE A 58 0.30 -6.18 32.80
N ASP A 59 -0.58 -7.01 32.26
CA ASP A 59 -0.44 -8.46 32.19
C ASP A 59 0.07 -8.97 30.83
N ASP A 60 0.41 -8.07 29.90
CA ASP A 60 0.89 -8.41 28.56
C ASP A 60 2.30 -7.82 28.34
N PRO A 61 3.39 -8.58 28.65
CA PRO A 61 4.75 -8.11 28.45
C PRO A 61 5.10 -7.88 26.97
N ASP A 62 4.43 -8.56 26.04
CA ASP A 62 4.60 -8.42 24.59
C ASP A 62 3.60 -7.44 23.96
N GLY A 63 2.81 -6.79 24.80
CA GLY A 63 1.79 -5.81 24.40
C GLY A 63 2.38 -4.66 23.58
N LYS A 64 1.65 -4.24 22.57
CA LYS A 64 2.05 -3.19 21.63
C LYS A 64 1.08 -2.03 21.66
N ILE A 65 1.64 -0.84 21.50
CA ILE A 65 0.89 0.40 21.33
C ILE A 65 1.12 0.90 19.91
N GLU A 66 0.06 1.11 19.20
CA GLU A 66 0.04 1.62 17.84
C GLU A 66 -0.34 3.10 17.87
N ILE A 67 0.59 3.97 17.50
CA ILE A 67 0.40 5.42 17.50
C ILE A 67 0.23 5.88 16.06
N THR A 68 -0.94 6.40 15.76
CA THR A 68 -1.24 7.01 14.46
C THR A 68 -1.26 8.52 14.60
N VAL A 69 -0.50 9.21 13.77
CA VAL A 69 -0.47 10.66 13.66
C VAL A 69 -1.31 11.08 12.45
N LEU A 70 -2.27 11.95 12.70
CA LEU A 70 -3.18 12.49 11.69
C LEU A 70 -3.18 14.02 11.77
N LYS A 71 -3.58 14.66 10.68
CA LYS A 71 -3.81 16.11 10.63
C LYS A 71 -5.12 16.39 9.92
N ASP A 72 -5.94 17.27 10.47
CA ASP A 72 -7.03 17.92 9.74
C ASP A 72 -6.77 19.43 9.59
N LEU A 73 -7.75 20.19 9.14
CA LEU A 73 -7.62 21.64 8.94
C LEU A 73 -7.42 22.43 10.24
N SER A 74 -7.83 21.89 11.36
CA SER A 74 -7.89 22.59 12.66
C SER A 74 -7.05 21.95 13.75
N ALA A 75 -6.58 20.71 13.55
CA ALA A 75 -5.92 19.95 14.61
C ALA A 75 -4.83 19.00 14.11
N PHE A 76 -3.79 18.88 14.91
CA PHE A 76 -2.85 17.76 14.93
C PHE A 76 -3.40 16.70 15.87
N ILE A 77 -3.50 15.46 15.42
CA ILE A 77 -4.24 14.38 16.08
C ILE A 77 -3.30 13.22 16.36
N LEU A 78 -3.25 12.79 17.61
CA LEU A 78 -2.57 11.57 18.06
C LEU A 78 -3.62 10.54 18.45
N SER A 79 -3.56 9.36 17.86
CA SER A 79 -4.45 8.23 18.12
C SER A 79 -3.62 7.03 18.57
N PHE A 80 -3.87 6.56 19.79
CA PHE A 80 -3.19 5.44 20.43
C PHE A 80 -4.12 4.24 20.46
N HIS A 81 -3.78 3.23 19.70
CA HIS A 81 -4.53 1.97 19.66
C HIS A 81 -3.77 0.86 20.36
N TYR A 82 -4.45 0.08 21.19
CA TYR A 82 -3.87 -1.02 21.95
C TYR A 82 -4.90 -2.11 22.22
N ARG A 83 -4.40 -3.31 22.48
CA ARG A 83 -5.16 -4.46 22.98
C ARG A 83 -4.64 -4.82 24.36
N GLY A 84 -5.48 -4.74 25.36
CA GLY A 84 -5.12 -5.02 26.74
C GLY A 84 -6.35 -5.11 27.59
N VAL A 85 -6.15 -5.05 28.90
CA VAL A 85 -7.27 -4.97 29.85
C VAL A 85 -8.08 -3.71 29.49
N PRO A 86 -9.41 -3.83 29.30
CA PRO A 86 -10.25 -2.67 29.11
C PRO A 86 -10.09 -1.69 30.28
N TYR A 87 -9.36 -0.64 30.03
CA TYR A 87 -9.06 0.39 31.01
C TYR A 87 -9.96 1.59 30.70
N GLY A 88 -11.01 1.74 31.52
CA GLY A 88 -11.77 2.96 31.51
C GLY A 88 -10.93 4.04 32.17
N LEU A 89 -10.52 5.05 31.41
CA LEU A 89 -10.14 6.33 31.98
C LEU A 89 -11.45 6.93 32.50
N ASP A 90 -11.81 6.54 33.73
CA ASP A 90 -12.95 7.13 34.42
C ASP A 90 -12.56 8.57 34.77
N ILE A 91 -13.02 9.48 33.92
CA ILE A 91 -12.73 10.92 34.02
C ILE A 91 -13.21 11.45 35.36
N ASP A 92 -14.26 10.85 35.90
CA ASP A 92 -14.89 11.29 37.15
C ASP A 92 -14.34 10.63 38.42
N HIS A 93 -13.68 9.44 38.28
CA HIS A 93 -13.18 8.67 39.43
C HIS A 93 -11.86 7.94 39.11
N PRO A 94 -10.74 8.66 39.03
CA PRO A 94 -9.43 8.03 38.85
C PRO A 94 -9.13 7.10 40.02
N LYS A 95 -8.59 5.91 39.72
CA LYS A 95 -8.36 4.85 40.74
C LYS A 95 -7.28 5.21 41.76
N ASP A 96 -6.42 6.19 41.44
CA ASP A 96 -5.37 6.70 42.33
C ASP A 96 -5.05 8.18 42.03
N GLU A 97 -4.33 8.83 42.97
CA GLU A 97 -3.93 10.25 42.82
C GLU A 97 -3.05 10.49 41.59
N VAL A 98 -2.25 9.52 41.18
CA VAL A 98 -1.38 9.63 40.00
C VAL A 98 -2.20 9.64 38.73
N GLY A 99 -3.21 8.79 38.63
CA GLY A 99 -4.16 8.76 37.51
C GLY A 99 -4.95 10.06 37.38
N GLN A 100 -5.33 10.69 38.50
CA GLN A 100 -6.02 11.98 38.51
C GLN A 100 -5.14 13.09 37.96
N ILE A 101 -3.89 13.21 38.43
CA ILE A 101 -2.94 14.21 37.93
C ILE A 101 -2.70 14.02 36.44
N SER A 102 -2.54 12.77 36.00
CA SER A 102 -2.31 12.46 34.59
C SER A 102 -3.49 12.86 33.70
N MET A 103 -4.72 12.64 34.15
CA MET A 103 -5.93 13.04 33.41
C MET A 103 -6.08 14.57 33.33
N GLU A 104 -5.86 15.27 34.43
CA GLU A 104 -5.85 16.74 34.46
C GLU A 104 -4.82 17.31 33.50
N LEU A 105 -3.62 16.68 33.44
CA LEU A 105 -2.57 17.06 32.52
C LEU A 105 -2.98 16.83 31.06
N ILE A 106 -3.54 15.66 30.72
CA ILE A 106 -4.00 15.36 29.37
C ILE A 106 -5.06 16.37 28.91
N HIS A 107 -6.02 16.69 29.77
CA HIS A 107 -7.05 17.70 29.48
C HIS A 107 -6.49 19.12 29.35
N GLY A 108 -5.51 19.48 30.17
CA GLY A 108 -4.86 20.80 30.11
C GLY A 108 -3.99 21.00 28.88
N LEU A 109 -3.38 19.92 28.36
CA LEU A 109 -2.45 19.96 27.24
C LEU A 109 -3.12 19.74 25.86
N SER A 110 -4.31 19.17 25.83
CA SER A 110 -5.06 18.87 24.60
C SER A 110 -6.25 19.81 24.41
N SER A 111 -6.65 20.04 23.17
CA SER A 111 -7.90 20.74 22.84
C SER A 111 -9.12 19.82 22.85
N SER A 112 -8.91 18.51 22.78
CA SER A 112 -9.95 17.49 22.84
C SER A 112 -9.32 16.14 23.16
N PHE A 113 -9.99 15.37 24.00
CA PHE A 113 -9.67 14.00 24.35
C PHE A 113 -10.88 13.10 24.11
N CYS A 114 -10.68 11.92 23.55
CA CYS A 114 -11.74 10.94 23.32
C CYS A 114 -11.18 9.52 23.47
N MET A 115 -11.94 8.67 24.17
CA MET A 115 -11.70 7.25 24.26
C MET A 115 -12.77 6.49 23.50
N ARG A 116 -12.35 5.48 22.71
CA ARG A 116 -13.26 4.59 21.98
C ARG A 116 -12.98 3.15 22.34
N GLU A 117 -14.03 2.43 22.67
CA GLU A 117 -14.00 0.99 22.85
C GLU A 117 -14.36 0.32 21.52
N ASN A 118 -13.44 -0.51 20.99
CA ASN A 118 -13.61 -1.17 19.70
C ASN A 118 -13.92 -2.68 19.87
N GLY A 119 -14.49 -3.07 21.02
CA GLY A 119 -14.79 -4.46 21.35
C GLY A 119 -13.53 -5.34 21.30
N LYS A 120 -13.59 -6.46 20.60
CA LYS A 120 -12.45 -7.38 20.44
C LYS A 120 -11.24 -6.77 19.71
N ALA A 121 -11.39 -5.65 19.04
CA ALA A 121 -10.30 -4.94 18.39
C ALA A 121 -9.47 -4.10 19.37
N GLY A 122 -9.88 -4.00 20.66
CA GLY A 122 -9.16 -3.24 21.68
C GLY A 122 -9.72 -1.85 21.89
N GLN A 123 -8.88 -0.92 22.33
CA GLN A 123 -9.27 0.45 22.67
C GLN A 123 -8.43 1.46 21.89
N THR A 124 -9.00 2.65 21.71
CA THR A 124 -8.31 3.76 21.06
C THR A 124 -8.48 5.03 21.90
N LEU A 125 -7.36 5.65 22.26
CA LEU A 125 -7.33 6.99 22.86
C LEU A 125 -6.94 7.99 21.77
N GLU A 126 -7.68 9.06 21.63
CA GLU A 126 -7.43 10.12 20.67
C GLU A 126 -7.34 11.47 21.36
N VAL A 127 -6.24 12.19 21.11
CA VAL A 127 -6.07 13.58 21.56
C VAL A 127 -5.85 14.49 20.36
N LYS A 128 -6.38 15.71 20.46
CA LYS A 128 -6.23 16.77 19.45
C LYS A 128 -5.50 17.95 20.05
N ILE A 129 -4.59 18.49 19.28
CA ILE A 129 -3.89 19.74 19.56
C ILE A 129 -4.32 20.74 18.48
N ALA A 130 -4.95 21.84 18.87
CA ALA A 130 -5.43 22.85 17.93
C ALA A 130 -4.28 23.47 17.16
N LEU A 131 -4.43 23.58 15.85
CA LEU A 131 -3.53 24.30 14.95
C LEU A 131 -3.93 25.78 14.88
N PRO A 132 -2.98 26.70 14.68
CA PRO A 132 -3.28 28.10 14.38
C PRO A 132 -4.15 28.23 13.12
N GLU A 133 -5.02 29.24 13.06
CA GLU A 133 -5.91 29.46 11.90
C GLU A 133 -5.12 29.71 10.60
N ASP A 134 -3.92 30.28 10.70
CA ASP A 134 -3.00 30.54 9.57
C ASP A 134 -2.11 29.34 9.19
N SER A 135 -2.28 28.18 9.82
CA SER A 135 -1.49 26.98 9.54
C SER A 135 -1.93 26.23 8.28
N LEU A 136 -2.38 26.94 7.24
CA LEU A 136 -2.47 26.42 5.88
C LEU A 136 -1.05 26.10 5.41
N THR A 137 -0.54 24.94 5.84
CA THR A 137 0.73 24.46 5.32
C THR A 137 0.59 24.36 3.80
N PRO A 138 1.59 24.85 3.04
CA PRO A 138 1.71 24.44 1.66
C PRO A 138 1.56 22.93 1.60
N GLU A 139 0.80 22.41 0.66
CA GLU A 139 0.74 20.96 0.41
C GLU A 139 2.18 20.47 0.51
N LEU A 140 2.45 19.60 1.49
CA LEU A 140 3.71 18.86 1.53
C LEU A 140 3.83 18.28 0.13
N ASP A 141 4.80 18.77 -0.63
CA ASP A 141 5.08 18.34 -1.98
C ASP A 141 5.01 16.81 -1.97
N ARG A 142 3.91 16.28 -2.47
CA ARG A 142 3.86 14.85 -2.78
C ARG A 142 5.07 14.64 -3.67
N PRO A 143 5.97 13.69 -3.34
CA PRO A 143 7.05 13.40 -4.24
C PRO A 143 6.42 13.22 -5.62
N ARG A 144 6.78 14.07 -6.58
CA ARG A 144 6.28 14.08 -7.96
C ARG A 144 6.49 12.76 -8.71
N LEU A 145 7.01 11.73 -8.04
CA LEU A 145 7.30 10.41 -8.60
C LEU A 145 6.06 9.65 -9.06
N LEU A 146 4.85 9.98 -8.60
CA LEU A 146 3.60 9.30 -9.02
C LEU A 146 2.68 10.15 -9.92
N GLU A 147 2.93 11.44 -10.09
CA GLU A 147 2.10 12.30 -10.98
C GLU A 147 2.53 12.26 -12.45
N SER A 148 3.71 11.73 -12.75
CA SER A 148 4.22 11.69 -14.13
C SER A 148 3.45 10.73 -15.06
N HIS A 149 2.54 9.91 -14.56
CA HIS A 149 1.82 8.92 -15.37
C HIS A 149 0.33 9.25 -15.64
N LYS A 150 -0.26 10.27 -15.01
CA LYS A 150 -1.71 10.54 -15.17
C LYS A 150 -2.10 11.52 -16.28
N GLU A 151 -1.17 12.30 -16.85
CA GLU A 151 -1.50 13.34 -17.84
C GLU A 151 -0.65 13.34 -19.11
N LYS A 152 -0.04 12.23 -19.49
CA LYS A 152 0.54 12.14 -20.82
C LYS A 152 -0.56 11.76 -21.80
N GLY A 153 -0.86 12.66 -22.76
CA GLY A 153 -1.72 12.37 -23.89
C GLY A 153 -1.32 11.05 -24.58
N LEU A 154 -2.16 10.52 -25.46
CA LEU A 154 -1.88 9.27 -26.16
C LEU A 154 -0.50 9.35 -26.84
N ALA A 155 0.36 8.39 -26.55
CA ALA A 155 1.66 8.28 -27.19
C ALA A 155 1.50 8.00 -28.68
N THR A 156 2.33 8.63 -29.52
CA THR A 156 2.31 8.48 -30.97
C THR A 156 3.52 7.75 -31.53
N ASP A 157 4.54 7.52 -30.72
CA ASP A 157 5.77 6.86 -31.12
C ASP A 157 5.55 5.39 -31.54
N PRO A 158 6.36 4.86 -32.47
CA PRO A 158 6.22 3.49 -32.94
C PRO A 158 6.55 2.49 -31.83
N THR A 159 5.92 1.33 -31.90
CA THR A 159 6.17 0.22 -30.95
C THR A 159 6.59 -1.02 -31.71
N THR A 160 7.56 -1.76 -31.17
CA THR A 160 8.04 -3.05 -31.67
C THR A 160 7.65 -4.15 -30.68
N ILE A 161 7.21 -5.30 -31.21
CA ILE A 161 6.87 -6.46 -30.42
C ILE A 161 7.99 -7.50 -30.54
N ARG A 162 8.42 -8.05 -29.43
CA ARG A 162 9.46 -9.07 -29.37
C ARG A 162 9.33 -9.96 -28.15
N HIS A 163 10.05 -11.07 -28.15
CA HIS A 163 10.24 -11.87 -26.95
C HIS A 163 10.97 -11.08 -25.85
N ILE A 164 10.60 -11.37 -24.62
CA ILE A 164 11.26 -10.81 -23.44
C ILE A 164 12.67 -11.38 -23.29
N MET A 165 13.60 -10.56 -22.83
CA MET A 165 14.97 -10.95 -22.52
C MET A 165 15.21 -10.88 -21.00
N ASP A 166 16.22 -11.58 -20.50
CA ASP A 166 16.59 -11.52 -19.07
C ASP A 166 16.95 -10.09 -18.62
N SER A 167 17.53 -9.30 -19.52
CA SER A 167 17.83 -7.88 -19.28
C SER A 167 16.57 -7.00 -19.11
N ASP A 168 15.41 -7.46 -19.54
CA ASP A 168 14.14 -6.72 -19.41
C ASP A 168 13.47 -6.93 -18.06
N MET A 169 13.85 -7.97 -17.30
CA MET A 169 13.08 -8.42 -16.13
C MET A 169 12.96 -7.36 -15.05
N GLN A 170 14.02 -6.58 -14.81
CA GLN A 170 13.95 -5.49 -13.82
C GLN A 170 12.96 -4.39 -14.25
N LEU A 171 12.96 -4.05 -15.53
CA LEU A 171 12.03 -3.07 -16.08
C LEU A 171 10.60 -3.61 -16.10
N LEU A 172 10.41 -4.90 -16.42
CA LEU A 172 9.11 -5.56 -16.37
C LEU A 172 8.48 -5.49 -14.97
N VAL A 173 9.26 -5.82 -13.93
CA VAL A 173 8.80 -5.72 -12.51
C VAL A 173 8.35 -4.29 -12.19
N GLN A 174 9.11 -3.28 -12.61
CA GLN A 174 8.73 -1.87 -12.39
C GLN A 174 7.45 -1.49 -13.14
N CYS A 175 7.30 -1.94 -14.40
CA CYS A 175 6.09 -1.71 -15.18
C CYS A 175 4.87 -2.40 -14.56
N LEU A 176 5.01 -3.64 -14.11
CA LEU A 176 3.96 -4.39 -13.44
C LEU A 176 3.48 -3.66 -12.16
N TYR A 177 4.45 -3.23 -11.33
CA TYR A 177 4.14 -2.44 -10.14
C TYR A 177 3.42 -1.12 -10.50
N SER A 178 3.82 -0.44 -11.57
CA SER A 178 3.17 0.81 -11.98
C SER A 178 1.70 0.64 -12.41
N VAL A 179 1.34 -0.56 -12.91
CA VAL A 179 -0.02 -0.88 -13.37
C VAL A 179 -0.87 -1.45 -12.24
N PHE A 180 -0.32 -2.36 -11.43
CA PHE A 180 -1.09 -3.16 -10.46
C PHE A 180 -0.77 -2.81 -8.99
N GLY A 181 0.26 -2.00 -8.71
CA GLY A 181 0.79 -1.87 -7.34
C GLY A 181 1.25 -3.24 -6.84
N TYR A 182 1.03 -3.55 -5.58
CA TYR A 182 1.26 -4.88 -5.00
C TYR A 182 0.00 -5.77 -4.96
N ASN A 183 -0.95 -5.53 -5.88
CA ASN A 183 -2.21 -6.30 -5.90
C ASN A 183 -2.19 -7.50 -6.87
N TYR A 184 -1.09 -7.75 -7.57
CA TYR A 184 -0.98 -8.93 -8.41
C TYR A 184 -0.77 -10.17 -7.56
N SER A 185 -1.51 -11.26 -7.85
CA SER A 185 -1.60 -12.46 -6.99
C SER A 185 -0.30 -13.27 -6.88
N ALA A 186 0.60 -13.17 -7.86
CA ALA A 186 1.82 -13.97 -7.89
C ALA A 186 3.03 -13.17 -7.39
N ASP A 187 3.52 -13.47 -6.19
CA ASP A 187 4.64 -12.78 -5.53
C ASP A 187 5.93 -12.74 -6.37
N TYR A 188 6.22 -13.82 -7.09
CA TYR A 188 7.43 -13.89 -7.91
C TYR A 188 7.48 -12.83 -9.03
N MET A 189 6.34 -12.26 -9.40
CA MET A 189 6.24 -11.19 -10.39
C MET A 189 6.87 -9.87 -9.95
N TYR A 190 7.14 -9.71 -8.67
CA TYR A 190 7.81 -8.55 -8.10
C TYR A 190 9.31 -8.76 -7.90
N ASN A 191 9.86 -9.88 -8.40
CA ASN A 191 11.26 -10.24 -8.25
C ASN A 191 11.86 -10.62 -9.59
N ALA A 192 12.77 -9.77 -10.11
CA ALA A 192 13.41 -9.98 -11.42
C ALA A 192 14.23 -11.28 -11.48
N GLU A 193 14.94 -11.64 -10.41
CA GLU A 193 15.73 -12.87 -10.35
C GLU A 193 14.84 -14.11 -10.37
N ALA A 194 13.70 -14.05 -9.67
CA ALA A 194 12.72 -15.14 -9.68
C ALA A 194 12.13 -15.35 -11.09
N LEU A 195 11.86 -14.29 -11.83
CA LEU A 195 11.41 -14.36 -13.22
C LEU A 195 12.47 -14.93 -14.15
N ILE A 196 13.73 -14.49 -14.03
CA ILE A 196 14.87 -15.04 -14.79
C ILE A 196 15.00 -16.54 -14.53
N LYS A 197 14.93 -16.94 -13.25
CA LYS A 197 14.99 -18.36 -12.88
C LYS A 197 13.83 -19.15 -13.46
N ARG A 198 12.59 -18.67 -13.33
CA ARG A 198 11.42 -19.35 -13.92
C ARG A 198 11.54 -19.50 -15.44
N ARG A 199 12.13 -18.51 -16.12
CA ARG A 199 12.39 -18.57 -17.56
C ARG A 199 13.45 -19.62 -17.89
N ALA A 200 14.55 -19.67 -17.14
CA ALA A 200 15.59 -20.70 -17.28
C ALA A 200 15.02 -22.12 -17.05
N ASP A 201 14.08 -22.26 -16.08
CA ASP A 201 13.37 -23.49 -15.77
C ASP A 201 12.23 -23.81 -16.77
N LYS A 202 12.03 -23.01 -17.83
CA LYS A 202 10.98 -23.12 -18.84
C LYS A 202 9.55 -23.04 -18.28
N LEU A 203 9.37 -22.37 -17.16
CA LEU A 203 8.10 -22.14 -16.49
C LEU A 203 7.49 -20.77 -16.82
N TYR A 204 8.21 -19.93 -17.53
CA TYR A 204 7.82 -18.60 -17.92
C TYR A 204 8.43 -18.20 -19.27
N GLU A 205 7.62 -17.58 -20.11
CA GLU A 205 8.07 -16.84 -21.29
C GLU A 205 7.18 -15.61 -21.46
N GLY A 206 7.62 -14.58 -22.17
CA GLY A 206 6.86 -13.36 -22.34
C GLY A 206 7.08 -12.68 -23.68
N ILE A 207 6.05 -11.97 -24.11
CA ILE A 207 6.10 -11.06 -25.25
C ILE A 207 5.95 -9.63 -24.70
N VAL A 208 6.85 -8.73 -25.15
CA VAL A 208 6.82 -7.31 -24.78
C VAL A 208 6.61 -6.43 -26.01
N ALA A 209 5.90 -5.34 -25.82
CA ALA A 209 5.91 -4.21 -26.72
C ALA A 209 6.84 -3.15 -26.15
N VAL A 210 7.79 -2.69 -26.95
CA VAL A 210 8.74 -1.64 -26.58
C VAL A 210 8.58 -0.43 -27.49
N ASN A 211 8.80 0.76 -26.95
CA ASN A 211 8.80 2.00 -27.70
C ASN A 211 10.16 2.27 -28.38
N SER A 212 10.28 3.40 -29.05
CA SER A 212 11.53 3.82 -29.73
C SER A 212 12.73 4.00 -28.80
N LYS A 213 12.50 4.12 -27.48
CA LYS A 213 13.54 4.21 -26.44
C LYS A 213 13.84 2.86 -25.79
N ASN A 214 13.28 1.76 -26.33
CA ASN A 214 13.36 0.42 -25.75
C ASN A 214 12.74 0.30 -24.35
N GLU A 215 11.78 1.17 -23.99
CA GLU A 215 11.02 1.09 -22.76
C GLU A 215 9.83 0.14 -22.97
N ILE A 216 9.55 -0.74 -21.99
CA ILE A 216 8.40 -1.65 -22.05
C ILE A 216 7.10 -0.83 -21.91
N VAL A 217 6.22 -0.96 -22.89
CA VAL A 217 4.93 -0.29 -22.94
C VAL A 217 3.73 -1.25 -22.93
N GLY A 218 4.01 -2.53 -23.02
CA GLY A 218 3.03 -3.60 -22.90
C GLY A 218 3.70 -4.95 -22.72
N HIS A 219 3.00 -5.89 -22.12
CA HIS A 219 3.49 -7.23 -21.85
C HIS A 219 2.34 -8.24 -21.81
N VAL A 220 2.66 -9.50 -22.13
CA VAL A 220 1.85 -10.67 -21.86
C VAL A 220 2.78 -11.85 -21.57
N GLY A 221 2.43 -12.65 -20.57
CA GLY A 221 3.20 -13.82 -20.13
C GLY A 221 2.53 -15.14 -20.48
N LEU A 222 3.35 -16.15 -20.77
CA LEU A 222 3.00 -17.56 -20.86
C LEU A 222 3.51 -18.25 -19.59
N LEU A 223 2.62 -18.82 -18.82
CA LEU A 223 2.88 -19.36 -17.49
C LEU A 223 2.67 -20.86 -17.47
N LYS A 224 3.64 -21.58 -16.92
CA LYS A 224 3.60 -23.04 -16.72
C LYS A 224 3.79 -23.38 -15.26
N ASN A 225 3.18 -24.46 -14.80
CA ASN A 225 3.45 -25.07 -13.51
C ASN A 225 4.56 -26.12 -13.61
N SER A 226 4.64 -26.79 -14.78
CA SER A 226 5.70 -27.73 -15.12
C SER A 226 6.25 -27.44 -16.54
N PRO A 227 7.56 -27.69 -16.80
CA PRO A 227 8.14 -27.52 -18.15
C PRO A 227 7.42 -28.34 -19.23
N ASP A 228 6.83 -29.47 -18.85
CA ASP A 228 6.15 -30.41 -19.75
C ASP A 228 4.67 -30.10 -19.98
N ASP A 229 4.14 -29.03 -19.33
CA ASP A 229 2.75 -28.63 -19.51
C ASP A 229 2.42 -28.36 -20.97
N LYS A 230 1.32 -28.96 -21.44
CA LYS A 230 0.81 -28.80 -22.80
C LYS A 230 -0.31 -27.76 -22.90
N ILE A 231 -0.87 -27.35 -21.78
CA ILE A 231 -1.84 -26.28 -21.66
C ILE A 231 -1.29 -25.28 -20.67
N CYS A 232 -1.25 -23.98 -21.04
CA CYS A 232 -0.56 -22.96 -20.27
C CYS A 232 -1.44 -21.74 -20.08
N GLU A 233 -1.20 -20.97 -19.03
CA GLU A 233 -1.89 -19.71 -18.81
C GLU A 233 -1.29 -18.59 -19.67
N CYS A 234 -2.13 -17.87 -20.40
CA CYS A 234 -1.83 -16.61 -21.03
C CYS A 234 -2.27 -15.48 -20.07
N GLY A 235 -1.38 -15.05 -19.20
CA GLY A 235 -1.64 -14.13 -18.11
C GLY A 235 -0.73 -12.92 -18.09
N GLN A 236 -0.77 -12.16 -16.99
CA GLN A 236 0.11 -11.02 -16.70
C GLN A 236 0.09 -9.95 -17.80
N ALA A 237 -1.03 -9.81 -18.48
CA ALA A 237 -1.18 -8.93 -19.62
C ALA A 237 -1.46 -7.49 -19.17
N PHE A 238 -0.64 -6.56 -19.61
CA PHE A 238 -0.89 -5.13 -19.43
C PHE A 238 -0.43 -4.32 -20.65
N VAL A 239 -0.99 -3.14 -20.77
CA VAL A 239 -0.54 -2.10 -21.70
C VAL A 239 -0.52 -0.79 -20.92
N MET A 240 0.57 -0.05 -21.01
CA MET A 240 0.70 1.25 -20.35
C MET A 240 -0.43 2.20 -20.81
N PRO A 241 -1.06 2.96 -19.91
CA PRO A 241 -2.27 3.74 -20.23
C PRO A 241 -2.15 4.65 -21.44
N GLN A 242 -0.99 5.28 -21.65
CA GLN A 242 -0.71 6.14 -22.80
C GLN A 242 -0.70 5.42 -24.16
N TYR A 243 -0.60 4.07 -24.16
CA TYR A 243 -0.61 3.21 -25.34
C TYR A 243 -1.94 2.43 -25.51
N GLY A 244 -2.90 2.60 -24.61
CA GLY A 244 -4.10 1.77 -24.47
C GLY A 244 -5.05 1.75 -25.69
N LYS A 245 -5.03 2.77 -26.55
CA LYS A 245 -5.94 2.85 -27.73
C LYS A 245 -5.36 2.22 -29.02
N ARG A 246 -4.21 1.56 -28.96
CA ARG A 246 -3.47 1.07 -30.15
C ARG A 246 -3.67 -0.41 -30.47
N LYS A 247 -4.65 -1.08 -29.88
CA LYS A 247 -4.86 -2.52 -30.03
C LYS A 247 -3.65 -3.38 -29.57
N LEU A 248 -2.66 -2.80 -28.89
CA LEU A 248 -1.44 -3.50 -28.43
C LEU A 248 -1.77 -4.72 -27.58
N PHE A 249 -2.77 -4.65 -26.73
CA PHE A 249 -3.21 -5.79 -25.90
C PHE A 249 -3.57 -7.00 -26.76
N THR A 250 -4.38 -6.79 -27.81
CA THR A 250 -4.78 -7.88 -28.71
C THR A 250 -3.60 -8.40 -29.50
N THR A 251 -2.75 -7.50 -30.01
CA THR A 251 -1.57 -7.91 -30.80
C THR A 251 -0.58 -8.70 -29.95
N LEU A 252 -0.29 -8.27 -28.73
CA LEU A 252 0.58 -9.02 -27.78
C LEU A 252 0.04 -10.44 -27.52
N LYS A 253 -1.27 -10.57 -27.29
CA LYS A 253 -1.87 -11.88 -27.09
C LYS A 253 -1.83 -12.75 -28.35
N GLN A 254 -2.04 -12.17 -29.53
CA GLN A 254 -1.92 -12.91 -30.81
C GLN A 254 -0.50 -13.46 -31.00
N GLU A 255 0.53 -12.65 -30.75
CA GLU A 255 1.92 -13.10 -30.83
C GLU A 255 2.23 -14.20 -29.82
N LEU A 256 1.70 -14.10 -28.58
CA LEU A 256 1.89 -15.15 -27.59
C LEU A 256 1.19 -16.46 -27.97
N ILE A 257 -0.03 -16.39 -28.51
CA ILE A 257 -0.77 -17.58 -29.00
C ILE A 257 -0.02 -18.21 -30.15
N HIS A 258 0.50 -17.41 -31.11
CA HIS A 258 1.31 -17.90 -32.21
C HIS A 258 2.59 -18.59 -31.70
N TYR A 259 3.28 -18.01 -30.74
CA TYR A 259 4.43 -18.62 -30.10
C TYR A 259 4.06 -19.94 -29.41
N ALA A 260 2.94 -19.98 -28.69
CA ALA A 260 2.44 -21.18 -28.02
C ALA A 260 2.22 -22.36 -29.01
N ASP A 261 1.66 -22.05 -30.20
CA ASP A 261 1.50 -23.01 -31.29
C ASP A 261 2.86 -23.50 -31.83
N GLN A 262 3.81 -22.58 -32.06
CA GLN A 262 5.16 -22.92 -32.54
C GLN A 262 5.92 -23.88 -31.61
N ILE A 263 5.73 -23.73 -30.27
CA ILE A 263 6.36 -24.64 -29.30
C ILE A 263 5.54 -25.90 -28.99
N GLY A 264 4.46 -26.14 -29.74
CA GLY A 264 3.65 -27.35 -29.69
C GLY A 264 2.78 -27.48 -28.46
N LEU A 265 2.26 -26.36 -27.92
CA LEU A 265 1.21 -26.42 -26.90
C LEU A 265 -0.13 -26.83 -27.50
N LEU A 266 -0.90 -27.59 -26.75
CA LEU A 266 -2.25 -28.02 -27.15
C LEU A 266 -3.30 -26.92 -26.93
N GLY A 267 -3.00 -25.94 -26.07
CA GLY A 267 -3.90 -24.83 -25.82
C GLY A 267 -3.36 -23.84 -24.81
N VAL A 268 -4.01 -22.68 -24.78
CA VAL A 268 -3.79 -21.65 -23.77
C VAL A 268 -5.12 -21.26 -23.12
N PHE A 269 -5.10 -20.96 -21.85
CA PHE A 269 -6.24 -20.37 -21.14
C PHE A 269 -5.88 -19.02 -20.55
N SER A 270 -6.86 -18.23 -20.17
CA SER A 270 -6.64 -16.92 -19.58
C SER A 270 -7.71 -16.62 -18.56
N SER A 271 -7.32 -16.29 -17.35
CA SER A 271 -8.22 -15.82 -16.29
C SER A 271 -8.51 -14.32 -16.50
N ALA A 272 -9.78 -13.98 -16.69
CA ALA A 272 -10.22 -12.62 -16.91
C ALA A 272 -10.97 -12.12 -15.68
N VAL A 273 -10.50 -11.01 -15.09
CA VAL A 273 -11.15 -10.39 -13.93
C VAL A 273 -12.56 -9.92 -14.26
N THR A 274 -13.48 -10.01 -13.30
CA THR A 274 -14.87 -9.58 -13.44
C THR A 274 -15.05 -8.06 -13.25
N GLY A 275 -14.07 -7.37 -12.66
CA GLY A 275 -14.14 -5.93 -12.35
C GLY A 275 -14.24 -5.01 -13.58
N HIS A 276 -13.86 -5.51 -14.79
CA HIS A 276 -14.02 -4.79 -16.05
C HIS A 276 -14.03 -5.72 -17.26
N PRO A 277 -14.72 -5.35 -18.38
CA PRO A 277 -14.92 -6.24 -19.52
C PRO A 277 -13.76 -6.27 -20.52
N PHE A 278 -12.66 -5.54 -20.31
CA PHE A 278 -11.62 -5.36 -21.34
C PHE A 278 -10.92 -6.66 -21.71
N THR A 279 -10.47 -7.43 -20.71
CA THR A 279 -9.78 -8.72 -20.92
C THR A 279 -10.74 -9.74 -21.51
N GLN A 280 -11.98 -9.81 -21.02
CA GLN A 280 -13.00 -10.71 -21.52
C GLN A 280 -13.29 -10.46 -23.02
N ARG A 281 -13.57 -9.20 -23.39
CA ARG A 281 -13.79 -8.81 -24.79
C ARG A 281 -12.57 -9.08 -25.69
N GLY A 282 -11.37 -8.82 -25.17
CA GLY A 282 -10.13 -9.12 -25.88
C GLY A 282 -9.94 -10.61 -26.15
N ASN A 283 -10.24 -11.46 -25.18
CA ASN A 283 -10.17 -12.92 -25.33
C ASN A 283 -11.21 -13.43 -26.33
N LEU A 284 -12.47 -12.98 -26.25
CA LEU A 284 -13.51 -13.35 -27.20
C LEU A 284 -13.16 -12.92 -28.64
N ALA A 285 -12.57 -11.72 -28.82
CA ALA A 285 -12.12 -11.24 -30.13
C ALA A 285 -10.98 -12.08 -30.72
N LEU A 286 -10.23 -12.82 -29.89
CA LEU A 286 -9.19 -13.77 -30.28
C LEU A 286 -9.70 -15.19 -30.50
N GLY A 287 -11.02 -15.42 -30.41
CA GLY A 287 -11.62 -16.73 -30.59
C GLY A 287 -11.60 -17.62 -29.33
N CYS A 288 -11.25 -17.07 -28.16
CA CYS A 288 -11.37 -17.82 -26.91
C CYS A 288 -12.84 -18.09 -26.60
N VAL A 289 -13.10 -19.23 -25.97
CA VAL A 289 -14.42 -19.62 -25.46
C VAL A 289 -14.42 -19.59 -23.93
N GLU A 290 -15.53 -19.19 -23.34
CA GLU A 290 -15.70 -19.21 -21.89
C GLU A 290 -15.87 -20.66 -21.42
N THR A 291 -15.02 -21.11 -20.50
CA THR A 291 -14.98 -22.49 -20.01
C THR A 291 -15.42 -22.61 -18.55
N GLY A 292 -15.49 -21.52 -17.81
CA GLY A 292 -15.90 -21.54 -16.42
C GLY A 292 -15.89 -20.16 -15.76
N LEU A 293 -16.35 -20.14 -14.53
CA LEU A 293 -16.33 -18.98 -13.63
C LEU A 293 -15.72 -19.40 -12.30
N GLU A 294 -14.67 -18.72 -11.87
CA GLU A 294 -14.09 -18.88 -10.54
C GLU A 294 -14.77 -17.91 -9.57
N LEU A 295 -15.34 -18.46 -8.49
CA LEU A 295 -16.01 -17.68 -7.45
C LEU A 295 -15.05 -17.44 -6.28
N GLY A 296 -14.93 -16.17 -5.85
CA GLY A 296 -14.14 -15.81 -4.67
C GLY A 296 -12.63 -15.71 -4.89
N TYR A 297 -12.23 -15.49 -6.13
CA TYR A 297 -10.84 -15.25 -6.50
C TYR A 297 -10.41 -13.81 -6.18
#